data_4048a3112c670178dffe1425953267b0
#
_entry.id   4048a3112c670178dffe1425953267b0
#
_cell.length_a   1.000
_cell.length_b   1.000
_cell.length_c   1.000
_cell.angle_alpha   90.00
_cell.angle_beta   90.00
_cell.angle_gamma   90.00
#
_symmetry.space_group_name_H-M   'P 1'
#
loop_
_entity.id
_entity.type
_entity.pdbx_description
1 polymer ?
#
loop_
_entity_poly.entity_id
_entity_poly.type
_entity_poly.pdbx_seq_one_letter_code
_entity_poly.pdbx_strand_id
1 'polypeptide(L)'
;DSPEDYVNIPKKNTQINHIEPTKIKNPNFWTIYDSTVGNRTLKGPDKPGHYAILDIYEVNKQLILTWGETFDKCYEKMKLFENVKPLCIVNCLNYGDPKYSLYDLRETIIDLGSKCKLHNIPVVGGNVSLYNTTNTQSIRPTPILLMMGITT
;
A
#
# COMPACT_ATOMS: atom_id res chain seq x y z
N ASP A 1 -7.26 11.26 -26.39
CA ASP A 1 -6.45 10.07 -26.09
C ASP A 1 -7.37 8.87 -25.99
N SER A 2 -7.15 7.86 -26.82
CA SER A 2 -7.96 6.63 -26.76
C SER A 2 -7.44 5.70 -25.65
N PRO A 3 -8.29 4.82 -25.08
CA PRO A 3 -7.83 3.82 -24.13
C PRO A 3 -6.67 2.94 -24.65
N GLU A 4 -6.55 2.80 -25.95
CA GLU A 4 -5.50 2.03 -26.65
C GLU A 4 -4.12 2.69 -26.51
N ASP A 5 -4.04 4.01 -26.36
CA ASP A 5 -2.79 4.75 -26.17
C ASP A 5 -2.11 4.40 -24.85
N TYR A 6 -2.86 3.89 -23.88
CA TYR A 6 -2.34 3.49 -22.57
C TYR A 6 -1.95 2.01 -22.48
N VAL A 7 -2.27 1.19 -23.47
CA VAL A 7 -1.97 -0.25 -23.46
C VAL A 7 -0.50 -0.52 -23.78
N ASN A 8 0.12 0.30 -24.63
CA ASN A 8 1.48 0.11 -25.15
C ASN A 8 2.45 1.21 -24.69
N ILE A 9 2.50 1.49 -23.39
CA ILE A 9 3.46 2.45 -22.83
C ILE A 9 4.84 1.80 -22.80
N PRO A 10 5.81 2.28 -23.60
CA PRO A 10 7.14 1.71 -23.58
C PRO A 10 7.87 2.08 -22.30
N LYS A 11 8.71 1.16 -21.80
CA LYS A 11 9.65 1.47 -20.73
C LYS A 11 10.63 2.53 -21.24
N LYS A 12 10.55 3.75 -20.71
CA LYS A 12 11.50 4.80 -21.06
C LYS A 12 12.77 4.62 -20.24
N ASN A 13 13.89 4.45 -20.93
CA ASN A 13 15.24 4.50 -20.35
C ASN A 13 15.67 5.95 -20.09
N THR A 14 14.91 6.70 -19.35
CA THR A 14 15.29 8.05 -18.94
C THR A 14 15.90 7.96 -17.55
N GLN A 15 17.17 8.28 -17.44
CA GLN A 15 17.82 8.46 -16.15
C GLN A 15 17.18 9.67 -15.46
N ILE A 16 16.45 9.40 -14.39
CA ILE A 16 16.00 10.41 -13.46
C ILE A 16 16.60 10.12 -12.09
N ASN A 17 17.10 11.15 -11.43
CA ASN A 17 17.64 10.99 -10.08
C ASN A 17 16.48 10.80 -9.10
N HIS A 18 16.50 9.70 -8.34
CA HIS A 18 15.54 9.46 -7.28
C HIS A 18 16.03 10.07 -5.97
N ILE A 19 15.08 10.69 -5.25
CA ILE A 19 15.33 11.20 -3.90
C ILE A 19 15.16 10.01 -2.92
N GLU A 20 16.21 9.71 -2.17
CA GLU A 20 16.10 8.74 -1.09
C GLU A 20 15.34 9.34 0.10
N PRO A 21 14.41 8.58 0.72
CA PRO A 21 13.64 9.07 1.85
C PRO A 21 14.57 9.32 3.05
N THR A 22 14.48 10.53 3.60
CA THR A 22 15.18 10.88 4.83
C THR A 22 14.56 10.14 6.01
N LYS A 23 15.35 9.42 6.79
CA LYS A 23 14.87 8.83 8.04
C LYS A 23 14.50 9.96 9.02
N ILE A 24 13.22 10.12 9.30
CA ILE A 24 12.73 11.04 10.32
C ILE A 24 13.13 10.45 11.69
N LYS A 25 13.99 11.15 12.40
CA LYS A 25 14.32 10.82 13.79
C LYS A 25 13.15 11.26 14.68
N ASN A 26 12.46 10.33 15.32
CA ASN A 26 11.34 10.52 16.24
C ASN A 26 10.05 11.13 15.66
N PRO A 27 9.22 10.36 14.99
CA PRO A 27 7.86 10.77 14.68
C PRO A 27 6.88 10.39 15.82
N ASN A 28 7.12 10.80 17.04
CA ASN A 28 6.29 10.35 18.18
C ASN A 28 4.95 11.11 18.32
N PHE A 29 4.69 12.14 17.51
CA PHE A 29 3.45 12.92 17.60
C PHE A 29 2.19 12.12 17.27
N TRP A 30 2.26 11.10 16.41
CA TRP A 30 1.12 10.25 16.05
C TRP A 30 0.67 9.34 17.22
N THR A 31 1.56 8.98 18.12
CA THR A 31 1.25 8.07 19.25
C THR A 31 0.19 8.65 20.20
N ILE A 32 0.11 9.96 20.28
CA ILE A 32 -0.84 10.66 21.14
C ILE A 32 -2.26 10.62 20.53
N TYR A 33 -2.36 10.67 19.19
CA TYR A 33 -3.64 10.82 18.50
C TYR A 33 -4.18 9.51 17.94
N ASP A 34 -3.31 8.65 17.39
CA ASP A 34 -3.73 7.52 16.57
C ASP A 34 -3.70 6.17 17.30
N SER A 35 -2.89 6.02 18.35
CA SER A 35 -2.73 4.72 19.02
C SER A 35 -3.79 4.43 20.08
N THR A 36 -4.53 5.45 20.55
CA THR A 36 -5.49 5.31 21.67
C THR A 36 -6.93 5.57 21.27
N VAL A 37 -7.19 6.05 20.06
CA VAL A 37 -8.55 6.35 19.58
C VAL A 37 -9.38 5.08 19.51
N GLY A 38 -10.53 5.07 20.20
CA GLY A 38 -11.45 3.93 20.24
C GLY A 38 -10.96 2.76 21.09
N ASN A 39 -9.76 2.81 21.66
CA ASN A 39 -9.17 1.76 22.52
C ASN A 39 -9.24 0.33 21.93
N ARG A 40 -9.13 0.23 20.61
CA ARG A 40 -9.27 -1.06 19.89
C ARG A 40 -7.94 -1.65 19.43
N THR A 41 -6.84 -0.92 19.55
CA THR A 41 -5.54 -1.34 19.05
C THR A 41 -4.89 -2.34 19.99
N LEU A 42 -4.88 -3.61 19.60
CA LEU A 42 -4.16 -4.69 20.29
C LEU A 42 -2.67 -4.67 19.94
N LYS A 43 -2.35 -4.35 18.69
CA LYS A 43 -1.00 -4.17 18.19
C LYS A 43 -0.95 -3.02 17.20
N GLY A 44 -0.17 -2.00 17.53
CA GLY A 44 0.05 -0.83 16.71
C GLY A 44 1.23 -0.97 15.73
N PRO A 45 1.43 0.03 14.87
CA PRO A 45 2.51 0.06 13.88
C PRO A 45 3.89 0.31 14.53
N ASP A 46 3.94 0.72 15.78
CA ASP A 46 5.15 0.91 16.59
C ASP A 46 5.90 -0.40 16.88
N LYS A 47 5.19 -1.52 16.79
CA LYS A 47 5.76 -2.85 17.00
C LYS A 47 6.21 -3.47 15.68
N PRO A 48 7.30 -4.24 15.65
CA PRO A 48 7.84 -4.83 14.43
C PRO A 48 6.83 -5.79 13.76
N GLY A 49 6.98 -6.01 12.45
CA GLY A 49 6.23 -7.01 11.68
C GLY A 49 5.40 -6.45 10.53
N HIS A 50 5.30 -5.14 10.35
CA HIS A 50 4.50 -4.51 9.28
C HIS A 50 3.04 -5.01 9.24
N TYR A 51 2.43 -5.16 10.42
CA TYR A 51 1.02 -5.45 10.59
C TYR A 51 0.48 -4.81 11.87
N ALA A 52 -0.82 -4.59 11.91
CA ALA A 52 -1.55 -4.13 13.10
C ALA A 52 -2.75 -5.03 13.36
N ILE A 53 -3.20 -5.04 14.60
CA ILE A 53 -4.36 -5.81 15.06
C ILE A 53 -5.29 -4.88 15.81
N LEU A 54 -6.54 -4.82 15.35
CA LEU A 54 -7.61 -4.09 16.02
C LEU A 54 -8.66 -5.06 16.54
N ASP A 55 -9.17 -4.79 17.72
CA ASP A 55 -10.26 -5.55 18.31
C ASP A 55 -11.62 -5.02 17.82
N ILE A 56 -12.52 -5.93 17.45
CA ILE A 56 -13.92 -5.65 17.13
C ILE A 56 -14.75 -6.41 18.15
N TYR A 57 -14.70 -5.92 19.39
CA TYR A 57 -15.30 -6.61 20.55
C TYR A 57 -16.81 -6.80 20.43
N GLU A 58 -17.52 -5.96 19.66
CA GLU A 58 -18.97 -6.10 19.44
C GLU A 58 -19.34 -7.42 18.76
N VAL A 59 -18.43 -8.01 18.01
CA VAL A 59 -18.64 -9.27 17.29
C VAL A 59 -17.62 -10.33 17.67
N ASN A 60 -16.79 -10.07 18.68
CA ASN A 60 -15.72 -10.94 19.17
C ASN A 60 -14.77 -11.38 18.04
N LYS A 61 -14.34 -10.43 17.23
CA LYS A 61 -13.43 -10.65 16.11
C LYS A 61 -12.29 -9.62 16.11
N GLN A 62 -11.24 -9.95 15.38
CA GLN A 62 -10.10 -9.05 15.19
C GLN A 62 -9.96 -8.69 13.71
N LEU A 63 -9.63 -7.45 13.46
CA LEU A 63 -9.23 -6.95 12.16
C LEU A 63 -7.70 -6.97 12.08
N ILE A 64 -7.18 -7.68 11.10
CA ILE A 64 -5.75 -7.76 10.84
C ILE A 64 -5.44 -6.86 9.65
N LEU A 65 -4.48 -5.96 9.83
CA LEU A 65 -4.00 -5.05 8.81
C LEU A 65 -2.55 -5.41 8.49
N THR A 66 -2.26 -5.66 7.23
CA THR A 66 -0.87 -5.89 6.75
C THR A 66 -0.55 -4.91 5.64
N TRP A 67 0.67 -4.41 5.59
CA TRP A 67 1.06 -3.45 4.56
C TRP A 67 2.40 -3.77 3.92
N GLY A 68 2.57 -3.29 2.70
CA GLY A 68 3.76 -3.48 1.91
C GLY A 68 3.66 -2.80 0.54
N GLU A 69 4.73 -2.87 -0.21
CA GLU A 69 4.82 -2.25 -1.55
C GLU A 69 4.15 -3.09 -2.65
N THR A 70 3.85 -4.37 -2.39
CA THR A 70 3.24 -5.29 -3.35
C THR A 70 2.14 -6.11 -2.69
N PHE A 71 1.23 -6.65 -3.52
CA PHE A 71 0.22 -7.60 -3.08
C PHE A 71 0.83 -8.76 -2.29
N ASP A 72 1.88 -9.38 -2.83
CA ASP A 72 2.51 -10.55 -2.21
C ASP A 72 3.08 -10.22 -0.84
N LYS A 73 3.73 -9.07 -0.67
CA LYS A 73 4.23 -8.63 0.64
C LYS A 73 3.14 -8.48 1.69
N CYS A 74 1.94 -8.05 1.29
CA CYS A 74 0.79 -7.97 2.19
C CYS A 74 0.22 -9.37 2.45
N TYR A 75 0.02 -10.15 1.40
CA TYR A 75 -0.63 -11.46 1.46
C TYR A 75 0.19 -12.49 2.25
N GLU A 76 1.52 -12.54 2.05
CA GLU A 76 2.40 -13.42 2.81
C GLU A 76 2.36 -13.13 4.31
N LYS A 77 2.28 -11.86 4.71
CA LYS A 77 2.10 -11.49 6.11
C LYS A 77 0.71 -11.86 6.63
N MET A 78 -0.33 -11.72 5.81
CA MET A 78 -1.68 -12.12 6.19
C MET A 78 -1.76 -13.63 6.46
N LYS A 79 -1.05 -14.45 5.69
CA LYS A 79 -0.97 -15.90 5.88
C LYS A 79 -0.27 -16.35 7.18
N LEU A 80 0.44 -15.46 7.87
CA LEU A 80 1.01 -15.78 9.18
C LEU A 80 -0.05 -15.90 10.28
N PHE A 81 -1.27 -15.49 10.00
CA PHE A 81 -2.38 -15.56 10.94
C PHE A 81 -3.28 -16.74 10.56
N GLU A 82 -3.40 -17.69 11.46
CA GLU A 82 -4.38 -18.78 11.35
C GLU A 82 -5.80 -18.20 11.49
N ASN A 83 -6.76 -18.78 10.79
CA ASN A 83 -8.17 -18.40 10.87
C ASN A 83 -8.45 -16.92 10.53
N VAL A 84 -7.72 -16.35 9.59
CA VAL A 84 -7.98 -15.00 9.06
C VAL A 84 -8.40 -15.08 7.61
N LYS A 85 -9.54 -14.48 7.29
CA LYS A 85 -10.04 -14.31 5.94
C LYS A 85 -9.64 -12.93 5.41
N PRO A 86 -8.81 -12.83 4.35
CA PRO A 86 -8.58 -11.56 3.67
C PRO A 86 -9.91 -11.00 3.12
N LEU A 87 -10.13 -9.71 3.28
CA LEU A 87 -11.37 -9.03 2.87
C LEU A 87 -11.15 -8.13 1.66
N CYS A 88 -10.19 -7.24 1.76
CA CYS A 88 -9.99 -6.19 0.76
C CYS A 88 -8.61 -5.55 0.86
N ILE A 89 -8.30 -4.71 -0.14
CA ILE A 89 -7.10 -3.89 -0.20
C ILE A 89 -7.50 -2.43 -0.39
N VAL A 90 -6.75 -1.54 0.24
CA VAL A 90 -6.64 -0.13 -0.13
C VAL A 90 -5.23 0.15 -0.61
N ASN A 91 -5.09 1.11 -1.53
CA ASN A 91 -3.79 1.47 -2.10
C ASN A 91 -3.45 2.94 -1.85
N CYS A 92 -2.16 3.24 -1.82
CA CYS A 92 -1.60 4.59 -1.87
C CYS A 92 -0.46 4.55 -2.88
N LEU A 93 -0.74 4.93 -4.12
CA LEU A 93 0.19 4.84 -5.23
C LEU A 93 0.90 6.17 -5.43
N ASN A 94 2.21 6.21 -5.15
CA ASN A 94 3.01 7.43 -5.20
C ASN A 94 4.07 7.32 -6.30
N TYR A 95 3.99 8.23 -7.28
CA TYR A 95 4.85 8.24 -8.45
C TYR A 95 5.30 9.66 -8.78
N GLY A 96 6.40 9.78 -9.47
CA GLY A 96 6.89 11.02 -10.01
C GLY A 96 6.04 11.53 -11.19
N ASP A 97 6.65 12.38 -12.02
CA ASP A 97 6.01 12.88 -13.25
C ASP A 97 5.68 11.69 -14.18
N PRO A 98 4.44 11.59 -14.68
CA PRO A 98 4.01 10.52 -15.60
C PRO A 98 4.91 10.37 -16.83
N LYS A 99 5.53 11.46 -17.28
CA LYS A 99 6.52 11.42 -18.36
C LYS A 99 7.61 10.37 -18.13
N TYR A 100 7.95 10.07 -16.87
CA TYR A 100 9.01 9.14 -16.50
C TYR A 100 8.48 7.89 -15.80
N SER A 101 7.36 7.98 -15.09
CA SER A 101 6.87 6.94 -14.17
C SER A 101 5.61 6.21 -14.65
N LEU A 102 5.04 6.58 -15.80
CA LEU A 102 3.77 6.00 -16.26
C LEU A 102 3.86 4.50 -16.52
N TYR A 103 5.01 4.02 -17.00
CA TYR A 103 5.24 2.59 -17.20
C TYR A 103 5.18 1.82 -15.87
N ASP A 104 5.86 2.31 -14.85
CA ASP A 104 5.90 1.64 -13.53
C ASP A 104 4.53 1.65 -12.85
N LEU A 105 3.78 2.75 -12.99
CA LEU A 105 2.39 2.83 -12.52
C LEU A 105 1.51 1.79 -13.21
N ARG A 106 1.60 1.69 -14.54
CA ARG A 106 0.86 0.70 -15.32
C ARG A 106 1.14 -0.73 -14.87
N GLU A 107 2.42 -1.09 -14.75
CA GLU A 107 2.83 -2.43 -14.31
C GLU A 107 2.33 -2.73 -12.89
N THR A 108 2.39 -1.76 -11.99
CA THR A 108 1.84 -1.90 -10.63
C THR A 108 0.33 -2.18 -10.66
N ILE A 109 -0.42 -1.46 -11.48
CA ILE A 109 -1.88 -1.63 -11.58
C ILE A 109 -2.23 -3.00 -12.19
N ILE A 110 -1.50 -3.43 -13.20
CA ILE A 110 -1.72 -4.74 -13.84
C ILE A 110 -1.42 -5.88 -12.87
N ASP A 111 -0.27 -5.83 -12.19
CA ASP A 111 0.10 -6.83 -11.19
C ASP A 111 -0.91 -6.91 -10.06
N LEU A 112 -1.24 -5.77 -9.46
CA LEU A 112 -2.24 -5.69 -8.40
C LEU A 112 -3.59 -6.25 -8.86
N GLY A 113 -4.08 -5.81 -10.02
CA GLY A 113 -5.38 -6.23 -10.55
C GLY A 113 -5.45 -7.73 -10.84
N SER A 114 -4.37 -8.32 -11.40
CA SER A 114 -4.30 -9.75 -11.69
C SER A 114 -4.33 -10.59 -10.41
N LYS A 115 -3.58 -10.19 -9.39
CA LYS A 115 -3.52 -10.86 -8.08
C LYS A 115 -4.82 -10.70 -7.30
N CYS A 116 -5.42 -9.53 -7.33
CA CYS A 116 -6.74 -9.30 -6.73
C CYS A 116 -7.81 -10.23 -7.33
N LYS A 117 -7.81 -10.40 -8.65
CA LYS A 117 -8.71 -11.34 -9.34
C LYS A 117 -8.42 -12.80 -8.95
N LEU A 118 -7.14 -13.20 -8.96
CA LEU A 118 -6.72 -14.55 -8.63
C LEU A 118 -7.16 -14.96 -7.22
N HIS A 119 -7.01 -14.06 -6.26
CA HIS A 119 -7.31 -14.32 -4.84
C HIS A 119 -8.72 -13.90 -4.42
N ASN A 120 -9.51 -13.33 -5.31
CA ASN A 120 -10.84 -12.79 -5.04
C ASN A 120 -10.84 -11.76 -3.89
N ILE A 121 -9.85 -10.86 -3.89
CA ILE A 121 -9.70 -9.79 -2.89
C ILE A 121 -9.84 -8.45 -3.61
N PRO A 122 -10.95 -7.71 -3.40
CA PRO A 122 -11.20 -6.46 -4.11
C PRO A 122 -10.32 -5.31 -3.59
N VAL A 123 -9.98 -4.38 -4.47
CA VAL A 123 -9.53 -3.04 -4.10
C VAL A 123 -10.76 -2.18 -3.83
N VAL A 124 -10.90 -1.66 -2.62
CA VAL A 124 -12.09 -0.92 -2.18
C VAL A 124 -11.87 0.58 -2.08
N GLY A 125 -10.65 1.04 -2.26
CA GLY A 125 -10.32 2.46 -2.23
C GLY A 125 -8.83 2.73 -2.30
N GLY A 126 -8.49 3.99 -2.32
CA GLY A 126 -7.09 4.42 -2.32
C GLY A 126 -6.90 5.76 -3.03
N ASN A 127 -5.64 6.07 -3.29
CA ASN A 127 -5.27 7.28 -4.03
C ASN A 127 -4.11 7.01 -4.98
N VAL A 128 -3.99 7.86 -5.98
CA VAL A 128 -2.82 7.98 -6.85
C VAL A 128 -2.27 9.39 -6.70
N SER A 129 -1.01 9.49 -6.27
CA SER A 129 -0.27 10.75 -6.19
C SER A 129 0.79 10.77 -7.29
N LEU A 130 0.66 11.70 -8.21
CA LEU A 130 1.55 11.87 -9.36
C LEU A 130 2.31 13.19 -9.25
N TYR A 131 3.25 13.40 -10.17
CA TYR A 131 4.06 14.63 -10.24
C TYR A 131 4.93 14.90 -9.01
N ASN A 132 5.26 13.87 -8.22
CA ASN A 132 6.19 14.00 -7.10
C ASN A 132 7.63 14.13 -7.62
N THR A 133 7.86 15.18 -8.39
CA THR A 133 9.10 15.49 -9.09
C THR A 133 9.37 16.99 -8.97
N THR A 134 10.61 17.34 -8.65
CA THR A 134 11.08 18.73 -8.63
C THR A 134 12.29 18.84 -9.53
N ASN A 135 12.21 19.67 -10.58
CA ASN A 135 13.26 19.81 -11.60
C ASN A 135 13.62 18.45 -12.23
N THR A 136 14.83 17.94 -11.92
CA THR A 136 15.36 16.67 -12.42
C THR A 136 15.32 15.56 -11.37
N GLN A 137 14.76 15.82 -10.20
CA GLN A 137 14.68 14.85 -9.09
C GLN A 137 13.25 14.37 -8.93
N SER A 138 13.08 13.07 -8.80
CA SER A 138 11.79 12.41 -8.60
C SER A 138 11.83 11.46 -7.43
N ILE A 139 10.68 11.23 -6.81
CA ILE A 139 10.58 10.06 -5.92
C ILE A 139 10.70 8.79 -6.76
N ARG A 140 11.26 7.75 -6.20
CA ARG A 140 11.13 6.41 -6.77
C ARG A 140 9.66 5.97 -6.76
N PRO A 141 9.23 5.09 -7.67
CA PRO A 141 7.92 4.46 -7.60
C PRO A 141 7.69 3.85 -6.21
N THR A 142 6.70 4.34 -5.50
CA THR A 142 6.44 3.95 -4.10
C THR A 142 4.96 3.60 -3.93
N PRO A 143 4.52 2.44 -4.46
CA PRO A 143 3.20 1.91 -4.13
C PRO A 143 3.20 1.41 -2.69
N ILE A 144 2.16 1.76 -1.94
CA ILE A 144 1.89 1.20 -0.61
C ILE A 144 0.51 0.58 -0.66
N LEU A 145 0.43 -0.68 -0.30
CA LEU A 145 -0.81 -1.43 -0.19
C LEU A 145 -1.08 -1.75 1.27
N LEU A 146 -2.33 -1.66 1.67
CA LEU A 146 -2.82 -2.14 2.95
C LEU A 146 -3.89 -3.21 2.68
N MET A 147 -3.64 -4.43 3.12
CA MET A 147 -4.60 -5.53 3.08
C MET A 147 -5.28 -5.66 4.43
N MET A 148 -6.59 -5.79 4.42
CA MET A 148 -7.40 -6.03 5.60
C MET A 148 -7.92 -7.46 5.60
N GLY A 149 -7.88 -8.12 6.75
CA GLY A 149 -8.47 -9.43 6.99
C GLY A 149 -9.19 -9.46 8.33
N ILE A 150 -10.10 -10.39 8.50
CA ILE A 150 -10.88 -10.57 9.73
C ILE A 150 -10.74 -12.01 10.21
N THR A 151 -10.65 -12.19 11.54
CA THR A 151 -10.69 -13.53 12.13
C THR A 151 -12.04 -14.20 11.88
N THR A 152 -12.01 -15.48 11.54
CA THR A 152 -13.22 -16.30 11.26
C THR A 152 -13.86 -16.84 12.52
#